data_f2f7dc7efe084f8679f3b604b249ad42
#
_entry.id   f2f7dc7efe084f8679f3b604b249ad42
#
_cell.length_a   1.000
_cell.length_b   1.000
_cell.length_c   1.000
_cell.angle_alpha   90.00
_cell.angle_beta   90.00
_cell.angle_gamma   90.00
#
_symmetry.space_group_name_H-M   'P 1'
#
loop_
_entity.id
_entity.type
_entity.pdbx_description
1 polymer ?
#
loop_
_entity_poly.entity_id
_entity_poly.type
_entity_poly.pdbx_seq_one_letter_code
_entity_poly.pdbx_strand_id
1 'polypeptide(L)'
;MLPVFAYGLAARRKYGDIFKVGNMDNVYLVGGLRSYVGVVNGMYRHVPAEKLGAAVLKQVMAKYAVPKPDYIIAGNGVGAGGNIARLMALEAGVDTAVPAFTIDVQCGSGLESIAVAAAKIACGEAECIIAGGFESSSTQPRRGYNPNHPDYAGESWYSVAKFMPGIHRETVMLEGAELACQREAVSKAELDEWVLRSHRLAAQAQQEGSLRDIIAPCFGASKDEGIRPRMSQRLLDRLPKVLENGEFITAANSCLINDGAAFVVLCSASYLKEHGLTAQAKILGSVACGGDPLVSPRTAVTALEKLLAKYHLTEVDIDDFEINEAFAVIDVLFARTFPQSVAKYNAFGGALAYGHPYGASGAIITLHLLEALKRCRGHLGCASVAAAGGIGTALLLERVEA
;
A
#
# COMPACT_ATOMS: atom_id res chain seq x y z
N MET A 1 30.96 27.89 7.81
CA MET A 1 30.83 26.53 8.37
C MET A 1 30.08 26.64 9.69
N LEU A 2 28.77 26.46 9.68
CA LEU A 2 27.95 26.32 10.90
C LEU A 2 27.67 24.83 11.08
N PRO A 3 27.74 24.30 12.28
CA PRO A 3 27.83 22.85 12.51
C PRO A 3 26.49 22.14 12.29
N VAL A 4 26.53 21.09 11.47
CA VAL A 4 25.42 20.15 11.14
C VAL A 4 24.81 19.49 12.39
N PHE A 5 25.47 19.56 13.54
CA PHE A 5 25.00 19.00 14.82
C PHE A 5 23.82 19.72 15.49
N ALA A 6 23.53 20.96 15.10
CA ALA A 6 22.46 21.73 15.75
C ALA A 6 21.04 21.36 15.27
N TYR A 7 20.90 20.81 14.06
CA TYR A 7 19.59 20.48 13.49
C TYR A 7 18.98 19.19 14.10
N GLY A 8 19.80 18.16 14.38
CA GLY A 8 19.32 16.91 14.98
C GLY A 8 18.83 17.06 16.42
N LEU A 9 19.44 17.97 17.21
CA LEU A 9 19.05 18.25 18.60
C LEU A 9 17.82 19.16 18.69
N ALA A 10 17.63 20.06 17.73
CA ALA A 10 16.44 20.92 17.66
C ALA A 10 15.20 20.12 17.24
N ALA A 11 15.33 19.17 16.30
CA ALA A 11 14.27 18.25 15.93
C ALA A 11 13.86 17.36 17.12
N ARG A 12 14.80 16.77 17.84
CA ARG A 12 14.51 15.98 19.06
C ARG A 12 13.81 16.78 20.15
N ARG A 13 14.12 18.06 20.32
CA ARG A 13 13.41 18.94 21.27
C ARG A 13 12.00 19.32 20.81
N LYS A 14 11.80 19.49 19.48
CA LYS A 14 10.50 19.85 18.92
C LYS A 14 9.52 18.68 18.93
N TYR A 15 10.00 17.45 18.75
CA TYR A 15 9.16 16.25 18.57
C TYR A 15 9.16 15.28 19.78
N GLY A 16 10.10 15.41 20.73
CA GLY A 16 10.26 14.49 21.85
C GLY A 16 9.06 14.36 22.81
N ASP A 17 8.20 15.39 22.88
CA ASP A 17 7.01 15.39 23.73
C ASP A 17 5.71 15.08 22.95
N ILE A 18 5.73 15.14 21.62
CA ILE A 18 4.57 14.91 20.76
C ILE A 18 4.20 13.41 20.73
N PHE A 19 5.17 12.53 20.87
CA PHE A 19 5.01 11.08 20.70
C PHE A 19 4.65 10.31 22.00
N LYS A 20 4.24 10.98 23.05
CA LYS A 20 3.80 10.31 24.30
C LYS A 20 2.39 9.73 24.27
N VAL A 21 1.69 9.83 23.13
CA VAL A 21 0.33 9.31 22.99
C VAL A 21 0.37 7.90 22.40
N GLY A 22 0.34 6.90 23.27
CA GLY A 22 0.30 5.47 22.91
C GLY A 22 1.68 4.95 22.50
N ASN A 23 2.42 4.47 23.45
CA ASN A 23 3.84 4.07 23.38
C ASN A 23 4.14 3.02 22.28
N MET A 24 4.22 3.44 21.00
CA MET A 24 4.84 2.67 19.92
C MET A 24 6.34 2.98 19.78
N ASP A 25 6.95 3.66 20.75
CA ASP A 25 8.33 4.15 20.72
C ASP A 25 9.41 3.08 20.47
N ASN A 26 9.03 1.81 20.43
CA ASN A 26 9.94 0.66 20.32
C ASN A 26 9.65 -0.25 19.12
N VAL A 27 8.88 0.20 18.11
CA VAL A 27 8.60 -0.60 16.93
C VAL A 27 9.45 -0.10 15.76
N TYR A 28 10.34 -0.96 15.31
CA TYR A 28 11.29 -0.65 14.26
C TYR A 28 10.97 -1.42 12.99
N LEU A 29 11.13 -0.76 11.85
CA LEU A 29 11.08 -1.35 10.53
C LEU A 29 12.51 -1.56 10.05
N VAL A 30 12.91 -2.83 9.93
CA VAL A 30 14.25 -3.25 9.48
C VAL A 30 14.39 -3.05 7.97
N GLY A 31 13.33 -3.30 7.23
CA GLY A 31 13.28 -3.19 5.77
C GLY A 31 12.30 -4.22 5.19
N GLY A 32 12.36 -4.41 3.89
CA GLY A 32 11.47 -5.36 3.23
C GLY A 32 11.78 -5.53 1.75
N LEU A 33 10.98 -6.36 1.09
CA LEU A 33 11.06 -6.57 -0.36
C LEU A 33 9.66 -6.65 -0.97
N ARG A 34 9.57 -6.28 -2.25
CA ARG A 34 8.41 -6.53 -3.10
C ARG A 34 8.77 -7.30 -4.36
N SER A 35 7.83 -8.04 -4.91
CA SER A 35 7.95 -8.52 -6.29
C SER A 35 7.92 -7.35 -7.28
N TYR A 36 8.25 -7.59 -8.53
CA TYR A 36 7.70 -6.75 -9.60
C TYR A 36 6.17 -6.87 -9.61
N VAL A 37 5.48 -5.84 -10.06
CA VAL A 37 4.01 -5.83 -10.17
C VAL A 37 3.62 -6.27 -11.58
N GLY A 38 2.87 -7.38 -11.65
CA GLY A 38 2.34 -7.92 -12.90
C GLY A 38 0.95 -7.38 -13.20
N VAL A 39 0.60 -7.21 -14.48
CA VAL A 39 -0.79 -6.98 -14.88
C VAL A 39 -1.56 -8.29 -14.86
N VAL A 40 -2.87 -8.23 -14.65
CA VAL A 40 -3.74 -9.40 -14.72
C VAL A 40 -3.56 -10.15 -16.05
N ASN A 41 -3.42 -11.46 -15.98
CA ASN A 41 -3.08 -12.33 -17.12
C ASN A 41 -1.72 -12.03 -17.79
N GLY A 42 -0.84 -11.28 -17.13
CA GLY A 42 0.52 -10.96 -17.56
C GLY A 42 1.56 -11.98 -17.10
N MET A 43 2.69 -11.50 -16.61
CA MET A 43 3.85 -12.34 -16.26
C MET A 43 3.58 -13.37 -15.15
N TYR A 44 2.61 -13.11 -14.25
CA TYR A 44 2.25 -14.04 -13.16
C TYR A 44 0.95 -14.82 -13.41
N ARG A 45 0.42 -14.84 -14.64
CA ARG A 45 -0.90 -15.44 -14.99
C ARG A 45 -1.14 -16.88 -14.52
N HIS A 46 -0.08 -17.63 -14.25
CA HIS A 46 -0.14 -19.03 -13.80
C HIS A 46 0.45 -19.21 -12.39
N VAL A 47 0.70 -18.12 -11.68
CA VAL A 47 1.28 -18.15 -10.33
C VAL A 47 0.18 -17.91 -9.31
N PRO A 48 -0.21 -18.93 -8.52
CA PRO A 48 -1.14 -18.74 -7.42
C PRO A 48 -0.65 -17.71 -6.41
N ALA A 49 -1.58 -16.99 -5.78
CA ALA A 49 -1.25 -15.91 -4.86
C ALA A 49 -0.32 -16.38 -3.73
N GLU A 50 -0.60 -17.52 -3.12
CA GLU A 50 0.23 -18.08 -2.04
C GLU A 50 1.65 -18.42 -2.49
N LYS A 51 1.85 -18.84 -3.75
CA LYS A 51 3.20 -19.10 -4.28
C LYS A 51 3.96 -17.82 -4.57
N LEU A 52 3.27 -16.79 -5.08
CA LEU A 52 3.87 -15.47 -5.30
C LEU A 52 4.30 -14.84 -3.97
N GLY A 53 3.40 -14.86 -2.97
CA GLY A 53 3.71 -14.40 -1.62
C GLY A 53 4.87 -15.16 -0.99
N ALA A 54 4.86 -16.50 -1.08
CA ALA A 54 5.91 -17.36 -0.53
C ALA A 54 7.28 -17.08 -1.13
N ALA A 55 7.35 -16.81 -2.44
CA ALA A 55 8.62 -16.50 -3.12
C ALA A 55 9.26 -15.20 -2.62
N VAL A 56 8.45 -14.18 -2.34
CA VAL A 56 8.92 -12.91 -1.76
C VAL A 56 9.26 -13.09 -0.28
N LEU A 57 8.39 -13.75 0.49
CA LEU A 57 8.61 -14.02 1.91
C LEU A 57 9.94 -14.74 2.17
N LYS A 58 10.27 -15.80 1.39
CA LYS A 58 11.56 -16.51 1.47
C LYS A 58 12.74 -15.56 1.31
N GLN A 59 12.68 -14.66 0.34
CA GLN A 59 13.75 -13.70 0.10
C GLN A 59 13.87 -12.66 1.21
N VAL A 60 12.73 -12.20 1.78
CA VAL A 60 12.73 -11.31 2.96
C VAL A 60 13.38 -11.98 4.16
N MET A 61 12.96 -13.21 4.48
CA MET A 61 13.54 -13.98 5.61
C MET A 61 15.04 -14.17 5.45
N ALA A 62 15.50 -14.50 4.24
CA ALA A 62 16.92 -14.69 3.94
C ALA A 62 17.69 -13.37 4.01
N LYS A 63 17.19 -12.29 3.39
CA LYS A 63 17.87 -11.00 3.34
C LYS A 63 18.09 -10.38 4.71
N TYR A 64 17.09 -10.50 5.58
CA TYR A 64 17.12 -9.88 6.91
C TYR A 64 17.47 -10.86 8.04
N ALA A 65 17.86 -12.10 7.70
CA ALA A 65 18.26 -13.14 8.66
C ALA A 65 17.19 -13.39 9.76
N VAL A 66 15.92 -13.45 9.37
CA VAL A 66 14.78 -13.71 10.27
C VAL A 66 14.15 -15.07 9.90
N PRO A 67 14.76 -16.20 10.30
CA PRO A 67 14.27 -17.53 9.93
C PRO A 67 13.01 -17.94 10.70
N LYS A 68 12.77 -17.35 11.85
CA LYS A 68 11.63 -17.69 12.74
C LYS A 68 11.06 -16.44 13.40
N PRO A 69 10.22 -15.67 12.68
CA PRO A 69 9.48 -14.56 13.30
C PRO A 69 8.41 -15.11 14.26
N ASP A 70 7.90 -14.26 15.16
CA ASP A 70 6.80 -14.64 16.06
C ASP A 70 5.48 -14.79 15.32
N TYR A 71 5.26 -13.98 14.28
CA TYR A 71 4.05 -14.00 13.43
C TYR A 71 4.37 -13.69 11.97
N ILE A 72 3.51 -14.20 11.07
CA ILE A 72 3.34 -13.68 9.71
C ILE A 72 1.94 -13.09 9.60
N ILE A 73 1.83 -11.80 9.26
CA ILE A 73 0.54 -11.11 9.09
C ILE A 73 0.48 -10.58 7.66
N ALA A 74 -0.48 -11.05 6.87
CA ALA A 74 -0.51 -10.70 5.45
C ALA A 74 -1.89 -10.33 4.94
N GLY A 75 -1.96 -9.23 4.19
CA GLY A 75 -3.12 -8.80 3.45
C GLY A 75 -3.39 -9.66 2.22
N ASN A 76 -4.65 -10.00 1.99
CA ASN A 76 -5.13 -10.62 0.76
C ASN A 76 -6.63 -10.35 0.62
N GLY A 77 -7.07 -9.74 -0.47
CA GLY A 77 -8.45 -9.31 -0.67
C GLY A 77 -9.26 -10.18 -1.66
N VAL A 78 -8.61 -10.72 -2.70
CA VAL A 78 -9.33 -11.47 -3.75
C VAL A 78 -8.99 -12.96 -3.81
N GLY A 79 -8.16 -13.43 -2.90
CA GLY A 79 -7.76 -14.84 -2.85
C GLY A 79 -8.87 -15.80 -2.42
N ALA A 80 -8.51 -17.07 -2.25
CA ALA A 80 -9.44 -18.16 -1.97
C ALA A 80 -10.08 -18.13 -0.57
N GLY A 81 -9.64 -17.22 0.32
CA GLY A 81 -10.05 -17.23 1.73
C GLY A 81 -9.37 -18.36 2.52
N GLY A 82 -9.97 -18.79 3.63
CA GLY A 82 -9.47 -19.91 4.42
C GLY A 82 -8.11 -19.67 5.10
N ASN A 83 -7.78 -18.41 5.47
CA ASN A 83 -6.49 -18.03 6.00
C ASN A 83 -5.32 -18.32 5.03
N ILE A 84 -5.44 -17.81 3.82
CA ILE A 84 -4.45 -17.99 2.74
C ILE A 84 -3.02 -17.52 3.16
N ALA A 85 -2.88 -16.60 4.11
CA ALA A 85 -1.59 -16.20 4.64
C ALA A 85 -0.88 -17.37 5.36
N ARG A 86 -1.64 -18.25 6.02
CA ARG A 86 -1.07 -19.48 6.62
C ARG A 86 -0.59 -20.44 5.54
N LEU A 87 -1.39 -20.64 4.49
CA LEU A 87 -0.99 -21.46 3.35
C LEU A 87 0.29 -20.92 2.71
N MET A 88 0.36 -19.62 2.46
CA MET A 88 1.53 -18.92 1.93
C MET A 88 2.77 -19.09 2.81
N ALA A 89 2.63 -18.95 4.13
CA ALA A 89 3.74 -19.12 5.07
C ALA A 89 4.29 -20.56 5.07
N LEU A 90 3.42 -21.55 5.02
CA LEU A 90 3.82 -22.97 4.90
C LEU A 90 4.48 -23.27 3.55
N GLU A 91 3.98 -22.73 2.45
CA GLU A 91 4.61 -22.81 1.11
C GLU A 91 5.99 -22.14 1.10
N ALA A 92 6.18 -21.09 1.89
CA ALA A 92 7.48 -20.46 2.10
C ALA A 92 8.44 -21.32 2.94
N GLY A 93 7.99 -22.38 3.57
CA GLY A 93 8.78 -23.21 4.47
C GLY A 93 8.99 -22.59 5.85
N VAL A 94 8.11 -21.68 6.26
CA VAL A 94 8.10 -21.14 7.64
C VAL A 94 7.80 -22.26 8.63
N ASP A 95 8.52 -22.28 9.77
CA ASP A 95 8.31 -23.24 10.86
C ASP A 95 6.80 -23.35 11.22
N THR A 96 6.30 -24.56 11.33
CA THR A 96 4.90 -24.83 11.64
C THR A 96 4.44 -24.25 12.98
N ALA A 97 5.33 -23.97 13.90
CA ALA A 97 5.05 -23.33 15.17
C ALA A 97 4.80 -21.82 15.03
N VAL A 98 5.22 -21.17 13.93
CA VAL A 98 4.98 -19.75 13.67
C VAL A 98 3.54 -19.54 13.21
N PRO A 99 2.69 -18.85 13.96
CA PRO A 99 1.34 -18.53 13.53
C PRO A 99 1.35 -17.53 12.36
N ALA A 100 0.40 -17.71 11.45
CA ALA A 100 0.17 -16.78 10.35
C ALA A 100 -1.32 -16.56 10.16
N PHE A 101 -1.75 -15.33 9.84
CA PHE A 101 -3.14 -15.04 9.55
C PHE A 101 -3.30 -13.95 8.49
N THR A 102 -4.46 -14.00 7.84
CA THR A 102 -4.83 -13.09 6.75
C THR A 102 -5.62 -11.91 7.31
N ILE A 103 -5.33 -10.72 6.82
CA ILE A 103 -6.16 -9.52 6.99
C ILE A 103 -6.83 -9.20 5.65
N ASP A 104 -8.13 -8.96 5.69
CA ASP A 104 -8.91 -8.43 4.58
C ASP A 104 -9.61 -7.14 4.99
N VAL A 105 -9.05 -6.03 4.54
CA VAL A 105 -9.61 -4.69 4.54
C VAL A 105 -9.53 -4.17 3.10
N GLN A 106 -9.78 -5.07 2.14
CA GLN A 106 -9.66 -4.81 0.72
C GLN A 106 -8.29 -4.17 0.38
N CYS A 107 -8.26 -3.07 -0.34
CA CYS A 107 -7.05 -2.35 -0.74
C CYS A 107 -6.15 -1.92 0.45
N GLY A 108 -6.72 -1.73 1.63
CA GLY A 108 -6.00 -1.35 2.86
C GLY A 108 -5.26 -2.49 3.56
N SER A 109 -5.50 -3.76 3.15
CA SER A 109 -5.06 -4.96 3.89
C SER A 109 -3.56 -5.01 4.17
N GLY A 110 -2.73 -4.62 3.20
CA GLY A 110 -1.27 -4.64 3.37
C GLY A 110 -0.77 -3.59 4.37
N LEU A 111 -1.37 -2.40 4.39
CA LEU A 111 -1.01 -1.36 5.34
C LEU A 111 -1.52 -1.70 6.74
N GLU A 112 -2.74 -2.23 6.84
CA GLU A 112 -3.33 -2.67 8.11
C GLU A 112 -2.56 -3.86 8.70
N SER A 113 -2.01 -4.76 7.89
CA SER A 113 -1.10 -5.82 8.35
C SER A 113 0.11 -5.26 9.11
N ILE A 114 0.69 -4.18 8.58
CA ILE A 114 1.82 -3.47 9.21
C ILE A 114 1.38 -2.80 10.50
N ALA A 115 0.21 -2.14 10.50
CA ALA A 115 -0.34 -1.48 11.68
C ALA A 115 -0.64 -2.48 12.82
N VAL A 116 -1.25 -3.63 12.51
CA VAL A 116 -1.52 -4.70 13.48
C VAL A 116 -0.23 -5.33 14.00
N ALA A 117 0.76 -5.56 13.13
CA ALA A 117 2.07 -6.05 13.55
C ALA A 117 2.76 -5.08 14.51
N ALA A 118 2.73 -3.78 14.18
CA ALA A 118 3.28 -2.75 15.05
C ALA A 118 2.59 -2.72 16.41
N ALA A 119 1.26 -2.83 16.45
CA ALA A 119 0.50 -2.88 17.70
C ALA A 119 0.86 -4.11 18.56
N LYS A 120 1.01 -5.31 17.94
CA LYS A 120 1.43 -6.53 18.68
C LYS A 120 2.83 -6.40 19.28
N ILE A 121 3.77 -5.81 18.56
CA ILE A 121 5.11 -5.55 19.11
C ILE A 121 5.06 -4.50 20.22
N ALA A 122 4.32 -3.40 20.01
CA ALA A 122 4.21 -2.33 20.99
C ALA A 122 3.59 -2.78 22.31
N CYS A 123 2.64 -3.73 22.30
CA CYS A 123 2.05 -4.30 23.51
C CYS A 123 2.85 -5.45 24.14
N GLY A 124 3.98 -5.83 23.54
CA GLY A 124 4.85 -6.90 24.04
C GLY A 124 4.38 -8.32 23.75
N GLU A 125 3.41 -8.51 22.85
CA GLU A 125 2.95 -9.85 22.44
C GLU A 125 3.94 -10.54 21.50
N ALA A 126 4.77 -9.76 20.82
CA ALA A 126 5.78 -10.25 19.86
C ALA A 126 7.01 -9.36 19.85
N GLU A 127 8.14 -9.94 19.46
CA GLU A 127 9.42 -9.24 19.29
C GLU A 127 9.76 -9.03 17.82
N CYS A 128 9.35 -9.95 16.92
CA CYS A 128 9.63 -9.88 15.49
C CYS A 128 8.45 -10.40 14.67
N ILE A 129 7.93 -9.58 13.76
CA ILE A 129 6.82 -9.92 12.86
C ILE A 129 7.20 -9.58 11.43
N ILE A 130 6.89 -10.48 10.49
CA ILE A 130 6.92 -10.14 9.07
C ILE A 130 5.47 -9.82 8.65
N ALA A 131 5.26 -8.60 8.19
CA ALA A 131 3.96 -8.08 7.79
C ALA A 131 3.96 -7.59 6.34
N GLY A 132 2.79 -7.55 5.71
CA GLY A 132 2.66 -7.06 4.33
C GLY A 132 1.47 -7.66 3.65
N GLY A 133 1.63 -8.14 2.41
CA GLY A 133 0.54 -8.79 1.71
C GLY A 133 0.93 -9.30 0.33
N PHE A 134 0.00 -10.00 -0.28
CA PHE A 134 0.17 -10.62 -1.59
C PHE A 134 -1.18 -10.76 -2.27
N GLU A 135 -1.17 -10.69 -3.60
CA GLU A 135 -2.39 -10.80 -4.40
C GLU A 135 -2.08 -11.44 -5.76
N SER A 136 -2.99 -12.24 -6.28
CA SER A 136 -3.00 -12.67 -7.66
C SER A 136 -4.43 -12.59 -8.21
N SER A 137 -4.73 -11.48 -8.85
CA SER A 137 -5.98 -11.31 -9.55
C SER A 137 -6.08 -12.21 -10.79
N SER A 138 -4.94 -12.61 -11.35
CA SER A 138 -4.87 -13.57 -12.45
C SER A 138 -5.38 -14.97 -12.09
N THR A 139 -5.24 -15.37 -10.83
CA THR A 139 -5.61 -16.70 -10.35
C THR A 139 -6.70 -16.68 -9.27
N GLN A 140 -7.37 -15.53 -9.10
CA GLN A 140 -8.44 -15.42 -8.10
C GLN A 140 -9.56 -16.44 -8.37
N PRO A 141 -10.16 -17.04 -7.33
CA PRO A 141 -11.25 -17.98 -7.50
C PRO A 141 -12.52 -17.27 -8.01
N ARG A 142 -13.31 -17.98 -8.79
CA ARG A 142 -14.68 -17.56 -9.08
C ARG A 142 -15.53 -17.72 -7.82
N ARG A 143 -16.32 -16.71 -7.49
CA ARG A 143 -17.17 -16.67 -6.30
C ARG A 143 -18.63 -16.69 -6.71
N GLY A 144 -19.47 -17.44 -6.00
CA GLY A 144 -20.91 -17.48 -6.20
C GLY A 144 -21.62 -17.81 -4.90
N TYR A 145 -22.88 -17.43 -4.81
CA TYR A 145 -23.70 -17.77 -3.65
C TYR A 145 -24.31 -19.15 -3.81
N ASN A 146 -24.49 -19.90 -2.71
CA ASN A 146 -25.23 -21.14 -2.71
C ASN A 146 -26.76 -20.91 -2.76
N PRO A 147 -27.58 -21.94 -3.09
CA PRO A 147 -29.04 -21.77 -3.24
C PRO A 147 -29.79 -21.22 -2.03
N ASN A 148 -29.23 -21.33 -0.84
CA ASN A 148 -29.86 -20.82 0.39
C ASN A 148 -29.60 -19.33 0.65
N HIS A 149 -28.72 -18.72 -0.14
CA HIS A 149 -28.37 -17.31 0.06
C HIS A 149 -29.38 -16.38 -0.65
N PRO A 150 -29.83 -15.27 -0.01
CA PRO A 150 -30.79 -14.34 -0.63
C PRO A 150 -30.34 -13.75 -1.98
N ASP A 151 -29.02 -13.58 -2.17
CA ASP A 151 -28.44 -13.06 -3.41
C ASP A 151 -28.11 -14.18 -4.43
N TYR A 152 -28.61 -15.40 -4.23
CA TYR A 152 -28.41 -16.48 -5.19
C TYR A 152 -29.12 -16.18 -6.52
N ALA A 153 -28.36 -16.20 -7.60
CA ALA A 153 -28.85 -15.94 -8.95
C ALA A 153 -28.44 -17.06 -9.93
N GLY A 154 -28.69 -18.31 -9.54
CA GLY A 154 -28.26 -19.48 -10.33
C GLY A 154 -26.75 -19.68 -10.29
N GLU A 155 -26.18 -20.19 -11.36
CA GLU A 155 -24.73 -20.42 -11.50
C GLU A 155 -23.96 -19.15 -11.89
N SER A 156 -24.40 -17.98 -11.41
CA SER A 156 -23.71 -16.71 -11.64
C SER A 156 -22.50 -16.55 -10.74
N TRP A 157 -21.48 -15.89 -11.26
CA TRP A 157 -20.22 -15.61 -10.55
C TRP A 157 -20.04 -14.09 -10.41
N TYR A 158 -19.40 -13.68 -9.31
CA TYR A 158 -19.00 -12.30 -9.10
C TYR A 158 -17.49 -12.19 -8.85
N SER A 159 -16.86 -11.11 -9.31
CA SER A 159 -15.45 -10.79 -9.07
C SER A 159 -15.27 -9.75 -7.98
N VAL A 160 -16.19 -8.81 -7.86
CA VAL A 160 -16.21 -7.77 -6.85
C VAL A 160 -17.02 -8.20 -5.64
N ALA A 161 -16.43 -8.23 -4.46
CA ALA A 161 -17.13 -8.56 -3.22
C ALA A 161 -18.18 -7.50 -2.87
N LYS A 162 -19.26 -7.92 -2.19
CA LYS A 162 -20.25 -7.00 -1.62
C LYS A 162 -19.67 -6.34 -0.37
N PHE A 163 -19.50 -5.04 -0.40
CA PHE A 163 -18.97 -4.26 0.74
C PHE A 163 -19.90 -3.12 1.18
N MET A 164 -21.10 -3.06 0.60
CA MET A 164 -22.15 -2.12 1.03
C MET A 164 -23.52 -2.81 1.02
N PRO A 165 -24.32 -2.66 2.10
CA PRO A 165 -25.66 -3.23 2.14
C PRO A 165 -26.54 -2.71 1.00
N GLY A 166 -27.31 -3.61 0.36
CA GLY A 166 -28.26 -3.25 -0.69
C GLY A 166 -27.66 -2.88 -2.05
N ILE A 167 -26.36 -2.72 -2.16
CA ILE A 167 -25.66 -2.38 -3.41
C ILE A 167 -24.58 -3.40 -3.70
N HIS A 168 -24.75 -4.12 -4.82
CA HIS A 168 -23.71 -5.01 -5.35
C HIS A 168 -23.66 -4.89 -6.87
N ARG A 169 -22.61 -4.28 -7.39
CA ARG A 169 -22.32 -4.18 -8.82
C ARG A 169 -20.84 -4.33 -9.06
N GLU A 170 -20.48 -4.99 -10.15
CA GLU A 170 -19.06 -5.16 -10.56
C GLU A 170 -18.37 -3.80 -10.82
N THR A 171 -19.14 -2.77 -11.15
CA THR A 171 -18.67 -1.41 -11.46
C THR A 171 -18.63 -0.46 -10.27
N VAL A 172 -19.07 -0.90 -9.08
CA VAL A 172 -19.31 -0.01 -7.93
C VAL A 172 -18.10 0.85 -7.52
N MET A 173 -16.87 0.37 -7.69
CA MET A 173 -15.66 1.16 -7.39
C MET A 173 -15.42 2.25 -8.43
N LEU A 174 -15.68 1.96 -9.70
CA LEU A 174 -15.59 2.93 -10.80
C LEU A 174 -16.68 4.01 -10.65
N GLU A 175 -17.92 3.60 -10.31
CA GLU A 175 -19.02 4.51 -10.01
C GLU A 175 -18.71 5.41 -8.82
N GLY A 176 -18.06 4.88 -7.79
CA GLY A 176 -17.62 5.64 -6.63
C GLY A 176 -16.56 6.69 -6.97
N ALA A 177 -15.62 6.35 -7.85
CA ALA A 177 -14.63 7.31 -8.33
C ALA A 177 -15.25 8.39 -9.22
N GLU A 178 -16.20 8.02 -10.08
CA GLU A 178 -16.99 8.95 -10.90
C GLU A 178 -17.75 9.94 -10.01
N LEU A 179 -18.44 9.42 -8.98
CA LEU A 179 -19.18 10.23 -8.01
C LEU A 179 -18.25 11.15 -7.21
N ALA A 180 -17.04 10.69 -6.87
CA ALA A 180 -16.03 11.51 -6.22
C ALA A 180 -15.63 12.70 -7.11
N CYS A 181 -15.38 12.46 -8.40
CA CYS A 181 -15.09 13.54 -9.35
C CYS A 181 -16.22 14.56 -9.44
N GLN A 182 -17.47 14.10 -9.50
CA GLN A 182 -18.66 14.97 -9.56
C GLN A 182 -18.79 15.82 -8.29
N ARG A 183 -18.74 15.19 -7.10
CA ARG A 183 -18.93 15.88 -5.80
C ARG A 183 -17.84 16.92 -5.54
N GLU A 184 -16.63 16.63 -5.96
CA GLU A 184 -15.47 17.48 -5.73
C GLU A 184 -15.19 18.42 -6.93
N ALA A 185 -16.06 18.42 -7.95
CA ALA A 185 -15.89 19.21 -9.18
C ALA A 185 -14.48 19.05 -9.81
N VAL A 186 -14.03 17.80 -9.92
CA VAL A 186 -12.72 17.47 -10.52
C VAL A 186 -12.89 17.39 -12.04
N SER A 187 -11.98 18.02 -12.77
CA SER A 187 -11.97 17.97 -14.23
C SER A 187 -11.16 16.77 -14.76
N LYS A 188 -11.46 16.33 -15.99
CA LYS A 188 -10.65 15.33 -16.66
C LYS A 188 -9.19 15.78 -16.84
N ALA A 189 -8.96 17.07 -17.07
CA ALA A 189 -7.61 17.61 -17.23
C ALA A 189 -6.76 17.43 -15.96
N GLU A 190 -7.33 17.68 -14.78
CA GLU A 190 -6.64 17.42 -13.50
C GLU A 190 -6.30 15.95 -13.34
N LEU A 191 -7.23 15.03 -13.67
CA LEU A 191 -6.96 13.59 -13.62
C LEU A 191 -5.82 13.18 -14.57
N ASP A 192 -5.83 13.70 -15.79
CA ASP A 192 -4.83 13.40 -16.81
C ASP A 192 -3.41 13.87 -16.40
N GLU A 193 -3.28 15.02 -15.75
CA GLU A 193 -2.01 15.52 -15.22
C GLU A 193 -1.39 14.53 -14.24
N TRP A 194 -2.18 13.96 -13.33
CA TRP A 194 -1.70 12.97 -12.38
C TRP A 194 -1.31 11.64 -13.03
N VAL A 195 -2.07 11.18 -14.03
CA VAL A 195 -1.70 10.00 -14.82
C VAL A 195 -0.33 10.21 -15.49
N LEU A 196 -0.14 11.35 -16.15
CA LEU A 196 1.13 11.68 -16.82
C LEU A 196 2.28 11.75 -15.82
N ARG A 197 2.05 12.38 -14.66
CA ARG A 197 3.03 12.50 -13.59
C ARG A 197 3.43 11.12 -13.05
N SER A 198 2.46 10.27 -12.69
CA SER A 198 2.71 8.95 -12.13
C SER A 198 3.55 8.09 -13.08
N HIS A 199 3.16 7.98 -14.35
CA HIS A 199 3.91 7.21 -15.35
C HIS A 199 5.30 7.78 -15.65
N ARG A 200 5.47 9.10 -15.68
CA ARG A 200 6.77 9.74 -15.89
C ARG A 200 7.73 9.43 -14.75
N LEU A 201 7.28 9.58 -13.50
CA LEU A 201 8.11 9.31 -12.32
C LEU A 201 8.45 7.82 -12.21
N ALA A 202 7.49 6.93 -12.46
CA ALA A 202 7.72 5.49 -12.44
C ALA A 202 8.71 5.05 -13.54
N ALA A 203 8.60 5.59 -14.75
CA ALA A 203 9.54 5.30 -15.83
C ALA A 203 10.95 5.79 -15.49
N GLN A 204 11.08 6.97 -14.92
CA GLN A 204 12.35 7.51 -14.44
C GLN A 204 12.96 6.62 -13.34
N ALA A 205 12.18 6.27 -12.30
CA ALA A 205 12.63 5.40 -11.23
C ALA A 205 13.09 4.01 -11.73
N GLN A 206 12.37 3.44 -12.69
CA GLN A 206 12.75 2.18 -13.34
C GLN A 206 14.05 2.31 -14.12
N GLN A 207 14.24 3.41 -14.87
CA GLN A 207 15.46 3.66 -15.65
C GLN A 207 16.69 3.87 -14.76
N GLU A 208 16.52 4.63 -13.67
CA GLU A 208 17.58 4.91 -12.69
C GLU A 208 17.87 3.72 -11.77
N GLY A 209 16.95 2.76 -11.67
CA GLY A 209 17.04 1.63 -10.74
C GLY A 209 16.82 2.05 -9.28
N SER A 210 16.10 3.15 -9.04
CA SER A 210 15.89 3.76 -7.73
C SER A 210 15.27 2.82 -6.70
N LEU A 211 14.50 1.82 -7.15
CA LEU A 211 13.82 0.84 -6.29
C LEU A 211 14.47 -0.56 -6.33
N ARG A 212 15.68 -0.69 -6.92
CA ARG A 212 16.32 -2.00 -7.12
C ARG A 212 16.52 -2.79 -5.83
N ASP A 213 16.90 -2.11 -4.76
CA ASP A 213 17.28 -2.74 -3.50
C ASP A 213 16.09 -3.34 -2.72
N ILE A 214 14.87 -2.95 -3.08
CA ILE A 214 13.64 -3.48 -2.50
C ILE A 214 12.94 -4.52 -3.39
N ILE A 215 13.52 -4.89 -4.54
CA ILE A 215 12.93 -5.88 -5.44
C ILE A 215 13.40 -7.29 -5.08
N ALA A 216 12.43 -8.21 -4.98
CA ALA A 216 12.61 -9.66 -4.93
C ALA A 216 12.23 -10.27 -6.28
N PRO A 217 13.16 -10.47 -7.22
CA PRO A 217 12.84 -11.09 -8.50
C PRO A 217 12.32 -12.51 -8.30
N CYS A 218 11.20 -12.85 -8.95
CA CYS A 218 10.63 -14.20 -8.88
C CYS A 218 9.92 -14.55 -10.19
N PHE A 219 9.79 -15.83 -10.48
CA PHE A 219 9.09 -16.37 -11.65
C PHE A 219 9.52 -15.75 -12.99
N GLY A 220 10.79 -15.37 -13.14
CA GLY A 220 11.31 -14.78 -14.37
C GLY A 220 10.92 -13.33 -14.63
N ALA A 221 10.22 -12.68 -13.71
CA ALA A 221 9.89 -11.26 -13.82
C ALA A 221 11.15 -10.38 -13.79
N SER A 222 11.18 -9.35 -14.65
CA SER A 222 12.34 -8.46 -14.81
C SER A 222 12.00 -6.96 -14.73
N LYS A 223 10.72 -6.61 -14.72
CA LYS A 223 10.23 -5.22 -14.63
C LYS A 223 8.77 -5.17 -14.18
N ASP A 224 8.33 -4.02 -13.69
CA ASP A 224 6.93 -3.71 -13.45
C ASP A 224 6.19 -3.55 -14.80
N GLU A 225 5.12 -4.33 -15.03
CA GLU A 225 4.44 -4.39 -16.34
C GLU A 225 3.52 -3.20 -16.62
N GLY A 226 3.04 -2.53 -15.56
CA GLY A 226 2.06 -1.43 -15.67
C GLY A 226 2.63 -0.14 -16.26
N ILE A 227 3.92 0.12 -16.10
CA ILE A 227 4.57 1.38 -16.46
C ILE A 227 4.49 1.63 -17.97
N ARG A 228 4.06 2.83 -18.37
CA ARG A 228 3.96 3.27 -19.76
C ARG A 228 4.87 4.48 -19.99
N PRO A 229 6.16 4.30 -20.40
CA PRO A 229 7.10 5.41 -20.57
C PRO A 229 6.69 6.42 -21.67
N ARG A 230 5.78 6.03 -22.57
CA ARG A 230 5.26 6.87 -23.65
C ARG A 230 3.84 7.38 -23.38
N MET A 231 3.40 7.40 -22.12
CA MET A 231 2.13 8.01 -21.76
C MET A 231 2.11 9.47 -22.20
N SER A 232 1.03 9.91 -22.82
CA SER A 232 0.93 11.26 -23.39
C SER A 232 -0.52 11.74 -23.43
N GLN A 233 -0.73 13.05 -23.43
CA GLN A 233 -2.06 13.63 -23.54
C GLN A 233 -2.83 13.12 -24.75
N ARG A 234 -2.16 13.01 -25.90
CA ARG A 234 -2.76 12.46 -27.14
C ARG A 234 -3.30 11.04 -26.96
N LEU A 235 -2.68 10.22 -26.10
CA LEU A 235 -3.18 8.89 -25.78
C LEU A 235 -4.40 9.01 -24.86
N LEU A 236 -4.33 9.84 -23.82
CA LEU A 236 -5.40 10.05 -22.84
C LEU A 236 -6.68 10.58 -23.50
N ASP A 237 -6.54 11.49 -24.46
CA ASP A 237 -7.67 12.07 -25.21
C ASP A 237 -8.46 11.04 -26.04
N ARG A 238 -7.85 9.88 -26.36
CA ARG A 238 -8.45 8.82 -27.18
C ARG A 238 -9.09 7.71 -26.36
N LEU A 239 -8.84 7.68 -25.05
CA LEU A 239 -9.37 6.61 -24.20
C LEU A 239 -10.88 6.79 -24.02
N PRO A 240 -11.65 5.72 -24.23
CA PRO A 240 -13.08 5.74 -23.93
C PRO A 240 -13.30 5.80 -22.42
N LYS A 241 -14.47 6.27 -22.02
CA LYS A 241 -14.96 6.15 -20.65
C LYS A 241 -15.20 4.67 -20.33
N VAL A 242 -14.90 4.26 -19.10
CA VAL A 242 -15.09 2.87 -18.65
C VAL A 242 -16.57 2.59 -18.34
N LEU A 243 -17.29 3.59 -17.81
CA LEU A 243 -18.71 3.50 -17.55
C LEU A 243 -19.52 4.04 -18.73
N GLU A 244 -20.61 3.37 -19.08
CA GLU A 244 -21.48 3.76 -20.20
C GLU A 244 -22.00 5.20 -20.07
N ASN A 245 -22.36 5.61 -18.85
CA ASN A 245 -22.81 6.96 -18.55
C ASN A 245 -21.77 7.77 -17.77
N GLY A 246 -20.48 7.38 -17.82
CA GLY A 246 -19.40 8.07 -17.12
C GLY A 246 -18.90 9.31 -17.88
N GLU A 247 -18.40 10.27 -17.15
CA GLU A 247 -17.82 11.50 -17.69
C GLU A 247 -16.32 11.61 -17.49
N PHE A 248 -15.79 11.00 -16.40
CA PHE A 248 -14.40 11.23 -15.95
C PHE A 248 -13.53 9.99 -16.07
N ILE A 249 -14.03 8.81 -15.65
CA ILE A 249 -13.18 7.63 -15.45
C ILE A 249 -12.88 6.90 -16.76
N THR A 250 -11.58 6.69 -16.99
CA THR A 250 -11.00 5.94 -18.10
C THR A 250 -10.07 4.86 -17.59
N ALA A 251 -9.60 3.98 -18.47
CA ALA A 251 -8.62 2.96 -18.11
C ALA A 251 -7.24 3.53 -17.70
N ALA A 252 -6.96 4.81 -17.94
CA ALA A 252 -5.70 5.42 -17.56
C ALA A 252 -5.73 6.09 -16.18
N ASN A 253 -6.89 6.65 -15.78
CA ASN A 253 -7.04 7.35 -14.50
C ASN A 253 -7.66 6.49 -13.40
N SER A 254 -7.75 5.18 -13.66
CA SER A 254 -8.00 4.12 -12.70
C SER A 254 -6.84 3.12 -12.71
N CYS A 255 -6.48 2.58 -11.56
CA CYS A 255 -5.41 1.59 -11.48
C CYS A 255 -5.74 0.33 -12.26
N LEU A 256 -4.71 -0.37 -12.72
CA LEU A 256 -4.84 -1.70 -13.31
C LEU A 256 -5.13 -2.74 -12.22
N ILE A 257 -5.73 -3.85 -12.61
CA ILE A 257 -5.86 -5.06 -11.77
C ILE A 257 -4.56 -5.85 -11.89
N ASN A 258 -3.94 -6.20 -10.76
CA ASN A 258 -2.57 -6.64 -10.72
C ASN A 258 -2.31 -7.83 -9.81
N ASP A 259 -1.14 -8.43 -10.06
CA ASP A 259 -0.53 -9.48 -9.24
C ASP A 259 0.74 -8.92 -8.59
N GLY A 260 0.98 -9.23 -7.31
CA GLY A 260 2.18 -8.76 -6.61
C GLY A 260 2.21 -9.20 -5.16
N ALA A 261 3.39 -9.09 -4.55
CA ALA A 261 3.60 -9.36 -3.14
C ALA A 261 4.64 -8.41 -2.56
N ALA A 262 4.47 -8.02 -1.30
CA ALA A 262 5.44 -7.21 -0.57
C ALA A 262 5.36 -7.52 0.92
N PHE A 263 6.52 -7.61 1.56
CA PHE A 263 6.63 -7.85 3.00
C PHE A 263 7.72 -6.99 3.61
N VAL A 264 7.49 -6.56 4.85
CA VAL A 264 8.42 -5.82 5.68
C VAL A 264 8.69 -6.58 6.98
N VAL A 265 9.86 -6.41 7.55
CA VAL A 265 10.25 -6.94 8.86
C VAL A 265 10.11 -5.84 9.90
N LEU A 266 9.30 -6.11 10.91
CA LEU A 266 9.08 -5.26 12.07
C LEU A 266 9.61 -5.94 13.32
N CYS A 267 10.27 -5.20 14.19
CA CYS A 267 10.75 -5.77 15.46
C CYS A 267 10.82 -4.73 16.58
N SER A 268 10.97 -5.24 17.81
CA SER A 268 11.23 -4.45 19.00
C SER A 268 12.68 -3.96 19.05
N ALA A 269 12.96 -2.99 19.92
CA ALA A 269 14.33 -2.54 20.19
C ALA A 269 15.22 -3.65 20.79
N SER A 270 14.65 -4.52 21.61
CA SER A 270 15.34 -5.69 22.20
C SER A 270 15.78 -6.65 21.11
N TYR A 271 14.87 -7.03 20.22
CA TYR A 271 15.15 -7.94 19.12
C TYR A 271 16.23 -7.37 18.16
N LEU A 272 16.15 -6.07 17.81
CA LEU A 272 17.18 -5.41 17.00
C LEU A 272 18.56 -5.59 17.59
N LYS A 273 18.68 -5.29 18.89
CA LYS A 273 19.97 -5.36 19.61
C LYS A 273 20.49 -6.78 19.72
N GLU A 274 19.61 -7.72 20.08
CA GLU A 274 19.99 -9.14 20.26
C GLU A 274 20.47 -9.79 18.96
N HIS A 275 19.81 -9.46 17.83
CA HIS A 275 20.13 -10.04 16.52
C HIS A 275 21.06 -9.18 15.65
N GLY A 276 21.55 -8.04 16.17
CA GLY A 276 22.46 -7.15 15.44
C GLY A 276 21.85 -6.56 14.16
N LEU A 277 20.52 -6.37 14.13
CA LEU A 277 19.82 -5.83 12.99
C LEU A 277 19.89 -4.29 12.97
N THR A 278 19.86 -3.70 11.77
CA THR A 278 19.80 -2.26 11.58
C THR A 278 18.41 -1.84 11.13
N ALA A 279 17.78 -0.95 11.87
CA ALA A 279 16.51 -0.38 11.50
C ALA A 279 16.65 0.70 10.41
N GLN A 280 15.71 0.76 9.49
CA GLN A 280 15.61 1.84 8.51
C GLN A 280 14.63 2.93 8.95
N ALA A 281 13.60 2.54 9.71
CA ALA A 281 12.62 3.48 10.26
C ALA A 281 12.01 2.97 11.58
N LYS A 282 11.29 3.86 12.25
CA LYS A 282 10.34 3.55 13.33
C LYS A 282 8.92 3.70 12.80
N ILE A 283 8.02 2.87 13.30
CA ILE A 283 6.58 3.09 13.17
C ILE A 283 6.14 4.00 14.32
N LEU A 284 5.78 5.23 14.01
CA LEU A 284 5.31 6.16 15.04
C LEU A 284 3.83 5.96 15.35
N GLY A 285 3.06 5.53 14.36
CA GLY A 285 1.67 5.18 14.57
C GLY A 285 0.87 5.01 13.28
N SER A 286 -0.38 4.66 13.49
CA SER A 286 -1.35 4.44 12.41
C SER A 286 -2.73 4.98 12.78
N VAL A 287 -3.57 5.14 11.75
CA VAL A 287 -4.98 5.51 11.86
C VAL A 287 -5.76 4.71 10.83
N ALA A 288 -6.88 4.15 11.24
CA ALA A 288 -7.93 3.69 10.35
C ALA A 288 -9.18 4.58 10.52
N CYS A 289 -9.91 4.84 9.45
CA CYS A 289 -11.14 5.61 9.49
C CYS A 289 -12.21 5.03 8.56
N GLY A 290 -13.47 5.24 8.91
CA GLY A 290 -14.60 5.01 8.03
C GLY A 290 -15.06 6.33 7.37
N GLY A 291 -15.66 6.23 6.20
CA GLY A 291 -16.28 7.29 5.43
C GLY A 291 -17.45 6.79 4.60
N ASP A 292 -17.94 7.59 3.66
CA ASP A 292 -19.01 7.21 2.75
C ASP A 292 -18.54 6.05 1.84
N PRO A 293 -19.17 4.86 1.91
CA PRO A 293 -18.77 3.72 1.10
C PRO A 293 -18.97 3.95 -0.41
N LEU A 294 -19.82 4.89 -0.79
CA LEU A 294 -20.03 5.28 -2.18
C LEU A 294 -18.89 6.16 -2.73
N VAL A 295 -18.08 6.77 -1.86
CA VAL A 295 -17.03 7.71 -2.27
C VAL A 295 -15.70 7.32 -1.59
N SER A 296 -15.37 6.04 -1.61
CA SER A 296 -14.17 5.48 -0.99
C SER A 296 -12.86 6.23 -1.31
N PRO A 297 -12.62 6.80 -2.52
CA PRO A 297 -11.39 7.53 -2.82
C PRO A 297 -11.02 8.63 -1.82
N ARG A 298 -12.00 9.34 -1.24
CA ARG A 298 -11.77 10.40 -0.26
C ARG A 298 -11.12 9.90 1.03
N THR A 299 -11.31 8.63 1.39
CA THR A 299 -10.88 8.11 2.70
C THR A 299 -9.36 8.03 2.87
N ALA A 300 -8.56 7.95 1.79
CA ALA A 300 -7.12 8.04 1.90
C ALA A 300 -6.68 9.39 2.47
N VAL A 301 -7.23 10.47 1.94
CA VAL A 301 -6.93 11.84 2.40
C VAL A 301 -7.47 12.06 3.82
N THR A 302 -8.69 11.58 4.10
CA THR A 302 -9.28 11.67 5.45
C THR A 302 -8.46 10.92 6.51
N ALA A 303 -7.87 9.78 6.16
CA ALA A 303 -6.99 9.05 7.06
C ALA A 303 -5.70 9.85 7.36
N LEU A 304 -5.12 10.52 6.36
CA LEU A 304 -3.97 11.42 6.56
C LEU A 304 -4.33 12.62 7.45
N GLU A 305 -5.46 13.31 7.18
CA GLU A 305 -5.92 14.42 8.02
C GLU A 305 -6.02 13.99 9.49
N LYS A 306 -6.62 12.83 9.74
CA LYS A 306 -6.74 12.26 11.09
C LYS A 306 -5.38 11.86 11.68
N LEU A 307 -4.49 11.29 10.87
CA LEU A 307 -3.15 10.90 11.32
C LEU A 307 -2.34 12.12 11.74
N LEU A 308 -2.29 13.16 10.90
CA LEU A 308 -1.58 14.40 11.20
C LEU A 308 -2.17 15.08 12.43
N ALA A 309 -3.49 15.19 12.53
CA ALA A 309 -4.15 15.76 13.70
C ALA A 309 -3.84 14.98 14.99
N LYS A 310 -3.83 13.64 14.95
CA LYS A 310 -3.51 12.77 16.11
C LYS A 310 -2.10 13.03 16.64
N TYR A 311 -1.15 13.32 15.77
CA TYR A 311 0.25 13.57 16.14
C TYR A 311 0.62 15.05 16.19
N HIS A 312 -0.37 15.96 16.10
CA HIS A 312 -0.18 17.41 16.10
C HIS A 312 0.81 17.89 15.03
N LEU A 313 0.79 17.23 13.88
CA LEU A 313 1.60 17.54 12.71
C LEU A 313 0.77 18.25 11.65
N THR A 314 1.48 18.94 10.77
CA THR A 314 0.93 19.58 9.56
C THR A 314 1.64 19.01 8.32
N GLU A 315 1.14 19.32 7.14
CA GLU A 315 1.76 18.85 5.89
C GLU A 315 3.21 19.30 5.71
N VAL A 316 3.62 20.42 6.32
CA VAL A 316 4.98 20.91 6.20
C VAL A 316 6.00 20.14 7.04
N ASP A 317 5.53 19.43 8.07
CA ASP A 317 6.35 18.60 8.94
C ASP A 317 6.70 17.24 8.29
N ILE A 318 6.00 16.86 7.23
CA ILE A 318 6.21 15.61 6.51
C ILE A 318 7.12 15.83 5.31
N ASP A 319 8.09 14.94 5.13
CA ASP A 319 9.09 15.00 4.08
C ASP A 319 8.69 14.25 2.81
N ASP A 320 7.85 13.20 2.93
CA ASP A 320 7.31 12.48 1.78
C ASP A 320 5.95 11.83 2.10
N PHE A 321 5.08 11.74 1.09
CA PHE A 321 3.77 11.11 1.16
C PHE A 321 3.67 10.06 0.06
N GLU A 322 3.44 8.81 0.43
CA GLU A 322 3.15 7.71 -0.49
C GLU A 322 1.70 7.26 -0.33
N ILE A 323 0.87 7.56 -1.34
CA ILE A 323 -0.56 7.26 -1.32
C ILE A 323 -0.89 6.33 -2.47
N ASN A 324 -1.71 5.33 -2.20
CA ASN A 324 -2.13 4.39 -3.23
C ASN A 324 -3.09 5.06 -4.22
N GLU A 325 -2.63 5.28 -5.44
CA GLU A 325 -3.37 5.89 -6.55
C GLU A 325 -4.36 4.89 -7.19
N ALA A 326 -5.35 4.41 -6.41
CA ALA A 326 -6.36 3.52 -7.00
C ALA A 326 -7.16 4.22 -8.12
N PHE A 327 -7.32 5.53 -8.01
CA PHE A 327 -7.92 6.43 -8.98
C PHE A 327 -7.24 7.79 -8.91
N ALA A 328 -7.03 8.45 -10.02
CA ALA A 328 -6.39 9.77 -10.08
C ALA A 328 -7.14 10.87 -9.30
N VAL A 329 -8.43 10.67 -8.99
CA VAL A 329 -9.18 11.59 -8.13
C VAL A 329 -8.58 11.64 -6.71
N ILE A 330 -7.95 10.59 -6.22
CA ILE A 330 -7.25 10.58 -4.92
C ILE A 330 -6.12 11.61 -4.92
N ASP A 331 -5.37 11.67 -6.01
CA ASP A 331 -4.24 12.59 -6.19
C ASP A 331 -4.70 14.03 -6.22
N VAL A 332 -5.81 14.30 -6.94
CA VAL A 332 -6.43 15.64 -6.98
C VAL A 332 -6.90 16.06 -5.59
N LEU A 333 -7.56 15.15 -4.86
CA LEU A 333 -8.02 15.40 -3.50
C LEU A 333 -6.85 15.66 -2.54
N PHE A 334 -5.76 14.89 -2.67
CA PHE A 334 -4.54 15.15 -1.92
C PHE A 334 -3.98 16.53 -2.21
N ALA A 335 -3.80 16.89 -3.48
CA ALA A 335 -3.23 18.18 -3.87
C ALA A 335 -4.06 19.37 -3.39
N ARG A 336 -5.38 19.23 -3.38
CA ARG A 336 -6.29 20.28 -2.87
C ARG A 336 -6.28 20.39 -1.35
N THR A 337 -6.06 19.28 -0.63
CA THR A 337 -6.01 19.25 0.84
C THR A 337 -4.64 19.65 1.36
N PHE A 338 -3.56 19.23 0.68
CA PHE A 338 -2.17 19.42 1.08
C PHE A 338 -1.35 20.09 -0.05
N PRO A 339 -1.69 21.34 -0.43
CA PRO A 339 -1.12 21.97 -1.61
C PRO A 339 0.39 22.24 -1.53
N GLN A 340 0.96 22.38 -0.33
CA GLN A 340 2.39 22.59 -0.13
C GLN A 340 3.19 21.28 -0.25
N SER A 341 2.51 20.13 -0.29
CA SER A 341 3.13 18.81 -0.30
C SER A 341 3.09 18.11 -1.66
N VAL A 342 2.57 18.74 -2.71
CA VAL A 342 2.49 18.17 -4.06
C VAL A 342 3.85 17.72 -4.61
N ALA A 343 4.92 18.44 -4.28
CA ALA A 343 6.27 18.07 -4.69
C ALA A 343 6.85 16.87 -3.94
N LYS A 344 6.29 16.54 -2.77
CA LYS A 344 6.70 15.45 -1.86
C LYS A 344 5.76 14.25 -1.94
N TYR A 345 5.06 14.07 -3.04
CA TYR A 345 3.98 13.08 -3.20
C TYR A 345 4.38 12.02 -4.23
N ASN A 346 4.30 10.74 -3.83
CA ASN A 346 4.59 9.59 -4.70
C ASN A 346 5.86 9.80 -5.53
N ALA A 347 6.98 9.90 -4.81
CA ALA A 347 8.27 10.35 -5.37
C ALA A 347 8.78 9.49 -6.54
N PHE A 348 8.33 8.24 -6.64
CA PHE A 348 8.67 7.30 -7.71
C PHE A 348 7.49 6.99 -8.64
N GLY A 349 6.40 7.77 -8.60
CA GLY A 349 5.11 7.43 -9.19
C GLY A 349 4.35 6.41 -8.34
N GLY A 350 3.07 6.19 -8.62
CA GLY A 350 2.18 5.36 -7.82
C GLY A 350 1.42 4.30 -8.61
N ALA A 351 0.30 3.86 -8.07
CA ALA A 351 -0.46 2.72 -8.57
C ALA A 351 -1.08 2.94 -9.95
N LEU A 352 -1.28 4.17 -10.41
CA LEU A 352 -1.68 4.45 -11.80
C LEU A 352 -0.65 3.92 -12.80
N ALA A 353 0.64 3.95 -12.42
CA ALA A 353 1.71 3.46 -13.27
C ALA A 353 2.12 2.02 -12.94
N TYR A 354 2.35 1.70 -11.67
CA TYR A 354 2.78 0.36 -11.26
C TYR A 354 1.64 -0.66 -11.31
N GLY A 355 0.44 -0.25 -10.93
CA GLY A 355 -0.72 -1.11 -10.72
C GLY A 355 -1.01 -1.33 -9.23
N HIS A 356 -2.10 -2.05 -8.95
CA HIS A 356 -2.67 -2.18 -7.62
C HIS A 356 -2.98 -3.64 -7.26
N PRO A 357 -1.98 -4.44 -6.84
CA PRO A 357 -2.25 -5.74 -6.21
C PRO A 357 -2.81 -5.50 -4.80
N TYR A 358 -4.12 -5.54 -4.64
CA TYR A 358 -4.90 -5.02 -3.49
C TYR A 358 -4.27 -5.31 -2.13
N GLY A 359 -4.11 -6.60 -1.78
CA GLY A 359 -3.57 -7.02 -0.51
C GLY A 359 -2.10 -6.63 -0.27
N ALA A 360 -1.32 -6.39 -1.34
CA ALA A 360 0.10 -6.06 -1.25
C ALA A 360 0.38 -4.55 -1.25
N SER A 361 -0.53 -3.73 -1.79
CA SER A 361 -0.25 -2.32 -2.11
C SER A 361 0.19 -1.50 -0.92
N GLY A 362 -0.40 -1.70 0.27
CA GLY A 362 0.01 -1.00 1.48
C GLY A 362 1.48 -1.24 1.87
N ALA A 363 1.97 -2.47 1.69
CA ALA A 363 3.38 -2.79 1.93
C ALA A 363 4.29 -2.26 0.81
N ILE A 364 3.82 -2.25 -0.45
CA ILE A 364 4.55 -1.67 -1.59
C ILE A 364 4.81 -0.18 -1.35
N ILE A 365 3.77 0.61 -1.04
CA ILE A 365 3.92 2.04 -0.79
C ILE A 365 4.74 2.33 0.47
N THR A 366 4.69 1.46 1.50
CA THR A 366 5.57 1.58 2.67
C THR A 366 7.05 1.43 2.30
N LEU A 367 7.37 0.50 1.41
CA LEU A 367 8.74 0.33 0.89
C LEU A 367 9.16 1.49 -0.01
N HIS A 368 8.27 1.99 -0.86
CA HIS A 368 8.52 3.19 -1.67
C HIS A 368 8.79 4.41 -0.79
N LEU A 369 8.00 4.60 0.27
CA LEU A 369 8.18 5.67 1.25
C LEU A 369 9.57 5.63 1.90
N LEU A 370 10.04 4.45 2.30
CA LEU A 370 11.40 4.30 2.83
C LEU A 370 12.48 4.76 1.84
N GLU A 371 12.36 4.35 0.58
CA GLU A 371 13.30 4.75 -0.45
C GLU A 371 13.21 6.25 -0.79
N ALA A 372 11.99 6.83 -0.76
CA ALA A 372 11.76 8.26 -0.94
C ALA A 372 12.42 9.07 0.17
N LEU A 373 12.22 8.69 1.43
CA LEU A 373 12.85 9.33 2.59
C LEU A 373 14.39 9.23 2.55
N LYS A 374 14.95 8.10 2.10
CA LYS A 374 16.39 7.98 1.88
C LYS A 374 16.88 8.95 0.81
N ARG A 375 16.18 9.02 -0.33
CA ARG A 375 16.54 9.86 -1.46
C ARG A 375 16.52 11.35 -1.11
N CYS A 376 15.48 11.82 -0.43
CA CYS A 376 15.36 13.22 -0.03
C CYS A 376 16.10 13.55 1.28
N ARG A 377 16.68 12.54 1.96
CA ARG A 377 17.25 12.66 3.31
C ARG A 377 16.24 13.19 4.33
N GLY A 378 14.96 12.88 4.10
CA GLY A 378 13.86 13.25 4.97
C GLY A 378 13.79 12.37 6.21
N HIS A 379 13.01 12.80 7.20
CA HIS A 379 12.82 12.11 8.48
C HIS A 379 11.43 11.53 8.62
N LEU A 380 10.38 12.32 8.37
CA LEU A 380 9.00 11.89 8.57
C LEU A 380 8.31 11.61 7.24
N GLY A 381 7.62 10.50 7.17
CA GLY A 381 6.85 10.12 6.01
C GLY A 381 5.50 9.48 6.36
N CYS A 382 4.52 9.67 5.49
CA CYS A 382 3.19 9.11 5.61
C CYS A 382 2.84 8.20 4.43
N ALA A 383 2.30 7.02 4.73
CA ALA A 383 1.66 6.16 3.73
C ALA A 383 0.15 6.12 3.95
N SER A 384 -0.66 6.08 2.87
CA SER A 384 -2.11 5.98 2.99
C SER A 384 -2.77 5.21 1.85
N VAL A 385 -3.88 4.54 2.17
CA VAL A 385 -4.68 3.75 1.23
C VAL A 385 -6.16 4.00 1.47
N ALA A 386 -6.90 4.28 0.41
CA ALA A 386 -8.36 4.16 0.39
C ALA A 386 -8.76 2.72 0.04
N ALA A 387 -9.74 2.18 0.75
CA ALA A 387 -10.24 0.83 0.54
C ALA A 387 -11.74 0.81 0.28
N ALA A 388 -12.20 -0.22 -0.45
CA ALA A 388 -13.61 -0.47 -0.70
C ALA A 388 -14.42 -0.50 0.60
N GLY A 389 -15.67 -0.03 0.53
CA GLY A 389 -16.54 0.09 1.71
C GLY A 389 -16.32 1.39 2.50
N GLY A 390 -15.58 2.36 1.96
CA GLY A 390 -15.36 3.66 2.60
C GLY A 390 -14.37 3.61 3.75
N ILE A 391 -13.36 2.74 3.67
CA ILE A 391 -12.30 2.65 4.67
C ILE A 391 -11.06 3.38 4.18
N GLY A 392 -10.39 4.13 5.07
CA GLY A 392 -9.07 4.71 4.85
C GLY A 392 -8.11 4.28 5.94
N THR A 393 -6.87 3.95 5.57
CA THR A 393 -5.80 3.62 6.50
C THR A 393 -4.59 4.50 6.23
N ALA A 394 -3.89 4.92 7.28
CA ALA A 394 -2.65 5.70 7.16
C ALA A 394 -1.62 5.29 8.21
N LEU A 395 -0.36 5.40 7.87
CA LEU A 395 0.81 5.03 8.67
C LEU A 395 1.80 6.20 8.70
N LEU A 396 2.37 6.48 9.87
CA LEU A 396 3.43 7.47 10.08
C LEU A 396 4.74 6.77 10.40
N LEU A 397 5.78 7.10 9.64
CA LEU A 397 7.13 6.58 9.79
C LEU A 397 8.12 7.69 10.14
N GLU A 398 9.10 7.37 10.97
CA GLU A 398 10.31 8.17 11.18
C GLU A 398 11.53 7.39 10.66
N ARG A 399 12.22 7.94 9.65
CA ARG A 399 13.47 7.33 9.16
C ARG A 399 14.56 7.40 10.24
N VAL A 400 15.21 6.29 10.48
CA VAL A 400 16.37 6.19 11.38
C VAL A 400 17.65 6.37 10.55
N GLU A 401 18.55 7.23 10.99
CA GLU A 401 19.89 7.33 10.40
C GLU A 401 20.73 6.13 10.83
N ALA A 402 21.40 5.49 9.85
CA ALA A 402 22.28 4.34 10.09
C ALA A 402 23.58 4.78 10.76
#